data_c9e9bba155e0dc17c65d3fd41bcc53b0
#
_entry.id   c9e9bba155e0dc17c65d3fd41bcc53b0
#
_cell.length_a   1.000
_cell.length_b   1.000
_cell.length_c   1.000
_cell.angle_alpha   90.00
_cell.angle_beta   90.00
_cell.angle_gamma   90.00
#
_symmetry.space_group_name_H-M   'P 1'
#
loop_
_entity.id
_entity.type
_entity.pdbx_description
1 polymer ?
#
loop_
_entity_poly.entity_id
_entity_poly.type
_entity_poly.pdbx_seq_one_letter_code
_entity_poly.pdbx_strand_id
1 'polypeptide(L)'
;MKSQLITIAFLLPFSAHAQQKELKVSVKNGTKQEKTAAPVLIRLSEVKGLKFDVCSATVKDGEKVIPSQLDDLDNDGKNDELCFISSPLSSGGSQTYTVSLSASPASTTFEPRVYADMMLDDKKKKHPFITAIEAPGSTNIYNDLYHHGAAFESELTAYRIYFDHRQNIDIYGKKSRQLELAATNFYTTPEQQSAGYGNDVLWAGNSIGCGSLKMWDGHAPVNWTDVRSRSQRIVANGPVRTLVEVIDRSARVDSTSSPIDVRTLYSQYAGHRDVRVDITLSRPITTPILCTGVQKIGSSAEAFAQNGGVKSEGFVKQNGLAASWGSDYPEMGKKELFPPEPVGLAIRVPETYIASTTTDDLNYLIVLGKPGQQQLHYHVMFGAAKETEGCHNATEWFRYAESWDPSDVTIRY
;
A
#
# COMPACT_ATOMS: atom_id res chain seq x y z
N MET A 1 45.46 -53.07 44.50
CA MET A 1 44.14 -52.83 43.95
C MET A 1 43.76 -51.35 44.17
N LYS A 2 43.82 -50.54 43.13
CA LYS A 2 43.42 -49.11 43.18
C LYS A 2 41.99 -48.98 42.63
N SER A 3 41.07 -48.68 43.57
CA SER A 3 39.66 -48.40 43.20
C SER A 3 39.58 -47.01 42.53
N GLN A 4 39.11 -46.94 41.27
CA GLN A 4 38.75 -45.67 40.60
C GLN A 4 37.29 -45.38 40.90
N LEU A 5 37.02 -44.25 41.57
CA LEU A 5 35.70 -43.67 41.68
C LEU A 5 35.34 -42.99 40.36
N ILE A 6 34.32 -43.46 39.68
CA ILE A 6 33.70 -42.80 38.53
C ILE A 6 32.62 -41.83 39.05
N THR A 7 32.87 -40.54 38.97
CA THR A 7 31.90 -39.49 39.25
C THR A 7 31.03 -39.29 38.01
N ILE A 8 29.78 -39.75 38.05
CA ILE A 8 28.79 -39.48 36.98
C ILE A 8 28.18 -38.09 37.28
N ALA A 9 28.56 -37.10 36.48
CA ALA A 9 27.92 -35.80 36.51
C ALA A 9 26.55 -35.87 35.77
N PHE A 10 25.47 -35.76 36.51
CA PHE A 10 24.12 -35.56 35.93
C PHE A 10 24.01 -34.13 35.38
N LEU A 11 24.11 -33.98 34.08
CA LEU A 11 23.70 -32.76 33.38
C LEU A 11 22.16 -32.72 33.36
N LEU A 12 21.57 -31.96 34.26
CA LEU A 12 20.15 -31.60 34.18
C LEU A 12 19.95 -30.73 32.94
N PRO A 13 19.02 -31.05 32.04
CA PRO A 13 18.70 -30.18 30.94
C PRO A 13 18.07 -28.91 31.52
N PHE A 14 18.75 -27.77 31.40
CA PHE A 14 18.14 -26.46 31.57
C PHE A 14 17.15 -26.27 30.46
N SER A 15 15.88 -26.56 30.69
CA SER A 15 14.80 -26.12 29.83
C SER A 15 14.70 -24.60 29.99
N ALA A 16 15.40 -23.86 29.13
CA ALA A 16 15.21 -22.44 29.03
C ALA A 16 13.77 -22.23 28.50
N HIS A 17 12.83 -21.95 29.40
CA HIS A 17 11.49 -21.54 28.99
C HIS A 17 11.64 -20.19 28.26
N ALA A 18 11.30 -20.16 26.98
CA ALA A 18 11.28 -18.92 26.22
C ALA A 18 10.38 -17.90 26.92
N GLN A 19 10.85 -16.66 27.02
CA GLN A 19 10.03 -15.58 27.55
C GLN A 19 8.79 -15.43 26.71
N GLN A 20 7.64 -15.36 27.36
CA GLN A 20 6.34 -15.20 26.71
C GLN A 20 5.50 -14.12 27.38
N LYS A 21 4.65 -13.48 26.60
CA LYS A 21 3.68 -12.48 27.07
C LYS A 21 2.34 -12.71 26.38
N GLU A 22 1.29 -12.90 27.16
CA GLU A 22 -0.08 -12.97 26.66
C GLU A 22 -0.79 -11.62 26.82
N LEU A 23 -1.56 -11.24 25.80
CA LEU A 23 -2.40 -10.05 25.75
C LEU A 23 -3.83 -10.42 25.38
N LYS A 24 -4.80 -9.70 25.94
CA LYS A 24 -6.19 -9.69 25.46
C LYS A 24 -6.39 -8.40 24.65
N VAL A 25 -6.59 -8.54 23.35
CA VAL A 25 -6.69 -7.43 22.42
C VAL A 25 -8.16 -7.23 22.04
N SER A 26 -8.75 -6.15 22.50
CA SER A 26 -10.12 -5.77 22.13
C SER A 26 -10.09 -4.86 20.92
N VAL A 27 -10.79 -5.26 19.85
CA VAL A 27 -10.92 -4.51 18.59
C VAL A 27 -12.36 -4.08 18.44
N LYS A 28 -12.61 -2.78 18.27
CA LYS A 28 -13.94 -2.20 18.15
C LYS A 28 -14.11 -1.45 16.84
N ASN A 29 -15.15 -1.79 16.09
CA ASN A 29 -15.60 -1.00 14.96
C ASN A 29 -16.43 0.20 15.45
N GLY A 30 -15.87 1.40 15.34
CA GLY A 30 -16.53 2.65 15.72
C GLY A 30 -17.44 3.24 14.64
N THR A 31 -17.50 2.61 13.44
CA THR A 31 -18.23 3.13 12.29
C THR A 31 -19.68 2.61 12.23
N LYS A 32 -20.47 3.22 11.33
CA LYS A 32 -21.86 2.80 11.09
C LYS A 32 -21.97 1.65 10.08
N GLN A 33 -20.84 1.20 9.53
CA GLN A 33 -20.80 0.15 8.53
C GLN A 33 -20.08 -1.07 9.08
N GLU A 34 -20.37 -2.24 8.55
CA GLU A 34 -19.61 -3.45 8.81
C GLU A 34 -18.18 -3.31 8.22
N LYS A 35 -17.19 -3.82 8.96
CA LYS A 35 -15.83 -3.99 8.47
C LYS A 35 -15.53 -5.47 8.32
N THR A 36 -15.41 -5.93 7.09
CA THR A 36 -15.21 -7.36 6.77
C THR A 36 -13.81 -7.85 7.09
N ALA A 37 -12.82 -6.95 7.09
CA ALA A 37 -11.39 -7.28 7.26
C ALA A 37 -10.64 -6.05 7.77
N ALA A 38 -10.72 -5.73 9.08
CA ALA A 38 -10.02 -4.56 9.61
C ALA A 38 -8.58 -4.90 9.99
N PRO A 39 -7.58 -4.12 9.55
CA PRO A 39 -6.21 -4.23 10.03
C PRO A 39 -6.12 -3.92 11.52
N VAL A 40 -5.40 -4.77 12.24
CA VAL A 40 -5.12 -4.59 13.67
C VAL A 40 -3.61 -4.52 13.85
N LEU A 41 -3.14 -3.38 14.33
CA LEU A 41 -1.72 -3.07 14.49
C LEU A 41 -1.39 -2.91 15.97
N ILE A 42 -0.41 -3.66 16.46
CA ILE A 42 0.05 -3.62 17.85
C ILE A 42 1.53 -3.24 17.84
N ARG A 43 1.83 -2.01 18.25
CA ARG A 43 3.21 -1.56 18.42
C ARG A 43 3.81 -2.25 19.64
N LEU A 44 4.87 -3.00 19.42
CA LEU A 44 5.51 -3.78 20.51
C LEU A 44 6.09 -2.89 21.61
N SER A 45 6.57 -1.70 21.26
CA SER A 45 7.05 -0.69 22.20
C SER A 45 5.96 -0.17 23.17
N GLU A 46 4.67 -0.27 22.79
CA GLU A 46 3.53 0.17 23.60
C GLU A 46 3.00 -0.94 24.52
N VAL A 47 3.49 -2.19 24.37
CA VAL A 47 3.04 -3.33 25.15
C VAL A 47 3.62 -3.25 26.56
N LYS A 48 2.76 -2.95 27.54
CA LYS A 48 3.17 -2.80 28.94
C LYS A 48 3.82 -4.07 29.49
N GLY A 49 5.02 -3.92 30.07
CA GLY A 49 5.74 -5.02 30.72
C GLY A 49 6.34 -6.04 29.75
N LEU A 50 6.43 -5.76 28.46
CA LEU A 50 7.26 -6.52 27.53
C LEU A 50 8.73 -6.24 27.85
N LYS A 51 9.55 -7.29 28.05
CA LYS A 51 10.95 -7.19 28.50
C LYS A 51 11.90 -8.01 27.62
N PHE A 52 11.46 -8.40 26.44
CA PHE A 52 12.24 -9.20 25.50
C PHE A 52 11.92 -8.80 24.05
N ASP A 53 12.85 -9.06 23.16
CA ASP A 53 12.63 -8.89 21.72
C ASP A 53 11.69 -10.01 21.23
N VAL A 54 10.61 -9.62 20.57
CA VAL A 54 9.59 -10.57 20.11
C VAL A 54 10.04 -11.20 18.80
N CYS A 55 10.23 -12.53 18.81
CA CYS A 55 10.62 -13.31 17.64
C CYS A 55 9.44 -14.01 16.98
N SER A 56 8.34 -14.21 17.70
CA SER A 56 7.12 -14.79 17.15
C SER A 56 5.87 -14.31 17.88
N ALA A 57 4.73 -14.39 17.19
CA ALA A 57 3.42 -14.09 17.73
C ALA A 57 2.39 -15.14 17.25
N THR A 58 1.46 -15.49 18.13
CA THR A 58 0.29 -16.29 17.80
C THR A 58 -0.96 -15.50 18.14
N VAL A 59 -1.83 -15.30 17.17
CA VAL A 59 -3.11 -14.60 17.34
C VAL A 59 -4.24 -15.61 17.26
N LYS A 60 -5.15 -15.58 18.24
CA LYS A 60 -6.33 -16.45 18.27
C LYS A 60 -7.63 -15.63 18.31
N ASP A 61 -8.58 -16.05 17.49
CA ASP A 61 -9.98 -15.68 17.57
C ASP A 61 -10.76 -16.84 18.18
N GLY A 62 -11.07 -16.76 19.47
CA GLY A 62 -11.48 -17.92 20.26
C GLY A 62 -10.36 -18.97 20.27
N GLU A 63 -10.66 -20.19 19.80
CA GLU A 63 -9.67 -21.28 19.70
C GLU A 63 -8.94 -21.30 18.34
N LYS A 64 -9.41 -20.54 17.35
CA LYS A 64 -8.85 -20.54 16.00
C LYS A 64 -7.62 -19.65 15.94
N VAL A 65 -6.48 -20.20 15.50
CA VAL A 65 -5.31 -19.42 15.14
C VAL A 65 -5.56 -18.75 13.80
N ILE A 66 -5.29 -17.43 13.73
CA ILE A 66 -5.47 -16.63 12.52
C ILE A 66 -4.13 -16.10 12.01
N PRO A 67 -4.00 -15.84 10.70
CA PRO A 67 -2.78 -15.29 10.12
C PRO A 67 -2.38 -13.96 10.74
N SER A 68 -1.11 -13.85 11.06
CA SER A 68 -0.49 -12.64 11.61
C SER A 68 0.96 -12.54 11.13
N GLN A 69 1.53 -11.35 11.20
CA GLN A 69 2.93 -11.10 10.88
C GLN A 69 3.55 -10.11 11.85
N LEU A 70 4.86 -10.25 12.05
CA LEU A 70 5.71 -9.30 12.74
C LEU A 70 6.57 -8.58 11.71
N ASP A 71 6.65 -7.27 11.83
CA ASP A 71 7.41 -6.42 10.90
C ASP A 71 8.50 -5.64 11.66
N ASP A 72 9.69 -5.61 11.07
CA ASP A 72 10.82 -4.75 11.39
C ASP A 72 10.72 -3.50 10.50
N LEU A 73 10.23 -2.40 11.05
CA LEU A 73 9.89 -1.20 10.29
C LEU A 73 11.12 -0.32 9.99
N ASP A 74 12.15 -0.38 10.82
CA ASP A 74 13.35 0.45 10.70
C ASP A 74 14.59 -0.33 10.24
N ASN A 75 14.48 -1.67 10.12
CA ASN A 75 15.52 -2.59 9.66
C ASN A 75 16.70 -2.68 10.65
N ASP A 76 16.41 -2.65 11.94
CA ASP A 76 17.40 -2.86 13.00
C ASP A 76 17.59 -4.34 13.38
N GLY A 77 16.80 -5.24 12.78
CA GLY A 77 16.79 -6.67 13.02
C GLY A 77 15.84 -7.10 14.15
N LYS A 78 15.02 -6.20 14.68
CA LYS A 78 14.00 -6.46 15.69
C LYS A 78 12.62 -6.14 15.15
N ASN A 79 11.64 -6.91 15.59
CA ASN A 79 10.26 -6.62 15.21
C ASN A 79 9.70 -5.45 16.02
N ASP A 80 9.05 -4.51 15.33
CA ASP A 80 8.44 -3.31 15.91
C ASP A 80 6.94 -3.45 16.11
N GLU A 81 6.29 -4.17 15.19
CA GLU A 81 4.83 -4.19 15.11
C GLU A 81 4.31 -5.59 14.75
N LEU A 82 3.24 -5.99 15.43
CA LEU A 82 2.42 -7.14 15.08
C LEU A 82 1.22 -6.67 14.26
N CYS A 83 1.00 -7.29 13.10
CA CYS A 83 -0.17 -7.06 12.25
C CYS A 83 -1.00 -8.33 12.10
N PHE A 84 -2.32 -8.21 12.16
CA PHE A 84 -3.27 -9.25 11.76
C PHE A 84 -4.56 -8.62 11.22
N ILE A 85 -5.38 -9.40 10.53
CA ILE A 85 -6.67 -8.96 9.99
C ILE A 85 -7.79 -9.50 10.89
N SER A 86 -8.68 -8.62 11.33
CA SER A 86 -9.81 -9.02 12.17
C SER A 86 -10.81 -9.91 11.42
N SER A 87 -11.54 -10.74 12.16
CA SER A 87 -12.81 -11.28 11.68
C SER A 87 -13.81 -10.15 11.42
N PRO A 88 -14.88 -10.37 10.63
CA PRO A 88 -15.87 -9.33 10.35
C PRO A 88 -16.43 -8.70 11.63
N LEU A 89 -16.50 -7.38 11.65
CA LEU A 89 -16.99 -6.57 12.76
C LEU A 89 -18.25 -5.82 12.31
N SER A 90 -19.40 -6.15 12.86
CA SER A 90 -20.63 -5.39 12.63
C SER A 90 -20.47 -3.92 13.04
N SER A 91 -21.38 -3.05 12.57
CA SER A 91 -21.45 -1.64 13.01
C SER A 91 -21.50 -1.54 14.54
N GLY A 92 -20.55 -0.78 15.12
CA GLY A 92 -20.40 -0.63 16.58
C GLY A 92 -19.98 -1.89 17.33
N GLY A 93 -19.78 -3.02 16.63
CA GLY A 93 -19.38 -4.30 17.18
C GLY A 93 -17.94 -4.34 17.69
N SER A 94 -17.64 -5.32 18.53
CA SER A 94 -16.28 -5.56 19.04
C SER A 94 -15.98 -7.05 19.12
N GLN A 95 -14.69 -7.39 18.95
CA GLN A 95 -14.14 -8.74 19.08
C GLN A 95 -12.91 -8.71 19.96
N THR A 96 -12.70 -9.78 20.74
CA THR A 96 -11.50 -9.91 21.57
C THR A 96 -10.64 -11.06 21.08
N TYR A 97 -9.37 -10.77 20.86
CA TYR A 97 -8.34 -11.73 20.43
C TYR A 97 -7.41 -12.05 21.59
N THR A 98 -6.87 -13.27 21.58
CA THR A 98 -5.76 -13.65 22.47
C THR A 98 -4.48 -13.61 21.64
N VAL A 99 -3.51 -12.80 22.07
CA VAL A 99 -2.20 -12.66 21.42
C VAL A 99 -1.13 -13.19 22.36
N SER A 100 -0.36 -14.16 21.90
CA SER A 100 0.80 -14.70 22.61
C SER A 100 2.08 -14.27 21.90
N LEU A 101 2.90 -13.43 22.54
CA LEU A 101 4.20 -12.98 22.07
C LEU A 101 5.30 -13.87 22.67
N SER A 102 6.34 -14.21 21.91
CA SER A 102 7.42 -15.10 22.34
C SER A 102 8.80 -14.60 21.88
N ALA A 103 9.80 -14.80 22.72
CA ALA A 103 11.21 -14.60 22.39
C ALA A 103 11.80 -15.73 21.52
N SER A 104 11.09 -16.84 21.35
CA SER A 104 11.51 -17.92 20.45
C SER A 104 10.85 -17.80 19.07
N PRO A 105 11.56 -18.15 17.98
CA PRO A 105 10.95 -18.22 16.64
C PRO A 105 9.76 -19.19 16.62
N ALA A 106 8.76 -18.87 15.78
CA ALA A 106 7.65 -19.79 15.50
C ALA A 106 8.00 -20.72 14.33
N SER A 107 7.37 -21.91 14.34
CA SER A 107 7.38 -22.83 13.20
C SER A 107 6.15 -22.68 12.30
N THR A 108 5.15 -21.88 12.71
CA THR A 108 3.90 -21.72 11.96
C THR A 108 4.09 -20.73 10.83
N THR A 109 3.82 -21.17 9.62
CA THR A 109 3.74 -20.32 8.42
C THR A 109 2.30 -20.23 7.94
N PHE A 110 1.93 -19.10 7.35
CA PHE A 110 0.62 -18.88 6.76
C PHE A 110 0.77 -18.66 5.26
N GLU A 111 -0.20 -19.13 4.49
CA GLU A 111 -0.26 -18.82 3.06
C GLU A 111 -0.39 -17.31 2.87
N PRO A 112 0.46 -16.71 2.03
CA PRO A 112 0.40 -15.29 1.75
C PRO A 112 -0.91 -14.89 1.06
N ARG A 113 -1.50 -13.78 1.50
CA ARG A 113 -2.66 -13.14 0.87
C ARG A 113 -2.32 -11.76 0.31
N VAL A 114 -1.07 -11.38 0.43
CA VAL A 114 -0.46 -10.20 -0.16
C VAL A 114 0.93 -10.56 -0.66
N TYR A 115 1.45 -9.78 -1.60
CA TYR A 115 2.79 -9.98 -2.14
C TYR A 115 3.40 -8.64 -2.57
N ALA A 116 4.69 -8.49 -2.42
CA ALA A 116 5.43 -7.36 -2.95
C ALA A 116 6.78 -7.80 -3.52
N ASP A 117 7.18 -7.17 -4.61
CA ASP A 117 8.51 -7.34 -5.18
C ASP A 117 9.11 -6.04 -5.72
N MET A 118 10.41 -6.06 -5.85
CA MET A 118 11.18 -5.12 -6.64
C MET A 118 12.32 -5.90 -7.28
N MET A 119 12.42 -5.84 -8.60
CA MET A 119 13.39 -6.62 -9.36
C MET A 119 14.12 -5.73 -10.35
N LEU A 120 15.39 -6.00 -10.55
CA LEU A 120 16.15 -5.39 -11.65
C LEU A 120 15.68 -5.99 -12.97
N ASP A 121 15.52 -5.15 -13.99
CA ASP A 121 15.29 -5.65 -15.35
C ASP A 121 16.63 -5.93 -16.00
N ASP A 122 17.07 -7.17 -15.95
CA ASP A 122 18.29 -7.59 -16.62
C ASP A 122 17.98 -8.08 -18.04
N LYS A 123 18.82 -7.71 -18.99
CA LYS A 123 18.72 -8.13 -20.39
C LYS A 123 18.78 -9.64 -20.59
N LYS A 124 19.14 -10.40 -19.55
CA LYS A 124 19.18 -11.86 -19.52
C LYS A 124 17.90 -12.49 -18.98
N LYS A 125 16.88 -11.67 -18.68
CA LYS A 125 15.57 -12.08 -18.13
C LYS A 125 15.66 -12.87 -16.82
N LYS A 126 16.65 -12.58 -15.97
CA LYS A 126 16.81 -13.21 -14.66
C LYS A 126 16.06 -12.48 -13.56
N HIS A 127 15.79 -11.20 -13.75
CA HIS A 127 15.05 -10.33 -12.85
C HIS A 127 15.40 -10.55 -11.37
N PRO A 128 16.67 -10.29 -10.95
CA PRO A 128 17.07 -10.52 -9.58
C PRO A 128 16.31 -9.62 -8.61
N PHE A 129 15.84 -10.21 -7.51
CA PHE A 129 15.16 -9.47 -6.45
C PHE A 129 16.11 -8.54 -5.71
N ILE A 130 15.60 -7.35 -5.41
CA ILE A 130 16.22 -6.38 -4.51
C ILE A 130 15.16 -5.92 -3.49
N THR A 131 15.60 -5.64 -2.27
CA THR A 131 14.69 -5.14 -1.22
C THR A 131 14.73 -3.63 -1.09
N ALA A 132 15.79 -2.99 -1.57
CA ALA A 132 15.94 -1.54 -1.55
C ALA A 132 16.82 -1.06 -2.71
N ILE A 133 16.53 0.16 -3.17
CA ILE A 133 17.36 0.88 -4.15
C ILE A 133 17.30 2.38 -3.86
N GLU A 134 18.43 3.06 -4.04
CA GLU A 134 18.53 4.53 -3.99
C GLU A 134 19.28 5.03 -5.22
N ALA A 135 18.83 6.15 -5.77
CA ALA A 135 19.52 6.83 -6.86
C ALA A 135 19.49 8.35 -6.67
N PRO A 136 20.49 9.09 -7.22
CA PRO A 136 20.40 10.54 -7.31
C PRO A 136 19.13 10.99 -8.01
N GLY A 137 18.52 12.10 -7.59
CA GLY A 137 17.27 12.60 -8.15
C GLY A 137 17.34 12.93 -9.66
N SER A 138 18.55 13.20 -10.17
CA SER A 138 18.82 13.42 -11.59
C SER A 138 18.88 12.12 -12.43
N THR A 139 18.90 10.95 -11.78
CA THR A 139 19.00 9.65 -12.45
C THR A 139 17.62 9.05 -12.63
N ASN A 140 17.32 8.60 -13.86
CA ASN A 140 16.10 7.87 -14.15
C ASN A 140 16.45 6.38 -14.35
N ILE A 141 16.02 5.54 -13.42
CA ILE A 141 16.21 4.08 -13.47
C ILE A 141 14.89 3.33 -13.71
N TYR A 142 13.87 4.03 -14.19
CA TYR A 142 12.54 3.48 -14.50
C TYR A 142 12.61 2.21 -15.36
N ASN A 143 13.45 2.21 -16.40
CA ASN A 143 13.62 1.06 -17.30
C ASN A 143 14.63 0.02 -16.79
N ASP A 144 15.29 0.26 -15.67
CA ASP A 144 16.22 -0.70 -15.05
C ASP A 144 15.50 -1.59 -14.02
N LEU A 145 14.22 -1.32 -13.77
CA LEU A 145 13.36 -2.07 -12.85
C LEU A 145 12.24 -2.79 -13.61
N TYR A 146 12.05 -4.08 -13.32
CA TYR A 146 11.13 -4.97 -14.03
C TYR A 146 9.68 -4.48 -14.01
N HIS A 147 9.20 -3.94 -12.88
CA HIS A 147 7.90 -3.30 -12.73
C HIS A 147 7.98 -1.77 -12.78
N HIS A 148 9.11 -1.20 -13.25
CA HIS A 148 9.38 0.24 -13.23
C HIS A 148 9.47 0.85 -11.82
N GLY A 149 9.54 0.02 -10.79
CA GLY A 149 9.60 0.36 -9.38
C GLY A 149 9.11 -0.79 -8.51
N ALA A 150 8.86 -0.52 -7.24
CA ALA A 150 8.27 -1.51 -6.34
C ALA A 150 6.82 -1.80 -6.74
N ALA A 151 6.48 -3.08 -6.83
CA ALA A 151 5.13 -3.57 -7.10
C ALA A 151 4.59 -4.35 -5.90
N PHE A 152 3.30 -4.25 -5.62
CA PHE A 152 2.67 -4.92 -4.48
C PHE A 152 1.19 -5.17 -4.74
N GLU A 153 0.68 -6.21 -4.11
CA GLU A 153 -0.70 -6.67 -4.33
C GLU A 153 -1.33 -7.29 -3.09
N SER A 154 -2.65 -7.19 -3.01
CA SER A 154 -3.50 -8.14 -2.30
C SER A 154 -4.12 -9.11 -3.29
N GLU A 155 -4.90 -10.06 -2.83
CA GLU A 155 -5.68 -10.93 -3.71
C GLU A 155 -6.71 -10.19 -4.58
N LEU A 156 -7.00 -8.90 -4.29
CA LEU A 156 -8.01 -8.10 -4.99
C LEU A 156 -7.44 -7.15 -6.03
N THR A 157 -6.33 -6.49 -5.74
CA THR A 157 -5.77 -5.40 -6.55
C THR A 157 -4.25 -5.44 -6.51
N ALA A 158 -3.60 -4.95 -7.57
CA ALA A 158 -2.16 -4.74 -7.56
C ALA A 158 -1.80 -3.31 -8.01
N TYR A 159 -0.70 -2.83 -7.44
CA TYR A 159 -0.16 -1.49 -7.65
C TYR A 159 1.34 -1.55 -7.90
N ARG A 160 1.86 -0.52 -8.57
CA ARG A 160 3.31 -0.24 -8.62
C ARG A 160 3.57 1.25 -8.46
N ILE A 161 4.72 1.60 -7.90
CA ILE A 161 5.16 2.98 -7.73
C ILE A 161 6.34 3.22 -8.67
N TYR A 162 6.19 4.10 -9.65
CA TYR A 162 7.26 4.39 -10.61
C TYR A 162 8.48 4.98 -9.92
N PHE A 163 9.66 4.44 -10.25
CA PHE A 163 10.94 4.97 -9.78
C PHE A 163 11.46 6.05 -10.73
N ASP A 164 10.71 7.12 -10.88
CA ASP A 164 11.10 8.31 -11.64
C ASP A 164 10.57 9.59 -10.98
N HIS A 165 10.76 10.73 -11.65
CA HIS A 165 10.27 12.01 -11.16
C HIS A 165 8.74 12.12 -11.07
N ARG A 166 7.99 11.25 -11.73
CA ARG A 166 6.53 11.23 -11.68
C ARG A 166 6.04 10.55 -10.41
N GLN A 167 6.66 9.45 -10.00
CA GLN A 167 6.22 8.58 -8.89
C GLN A 167 4.72 8.25 -8.98
N ASN A 168 4.25 8.01 -10.21
CA ASN A 168 2.85 7.67 -10.39
C ASN A 168 2.56 6.32 -9.75
N ILE A 169 1.41 6.24 -9.09
CA ILE A 169 0.78 4.99 -8.71
C ILE A 169 0.09 4.46 -9.95
N ASP A 170 0.54 3.33 -10.43
CA ASP A 170 -0.04 2.60 -11.52
C ASP A 170 -0.77 1.36 -11.02
N ILE A 171 -1.74 0.85 -11.80
CA ILE A 171 -2.71 -0.12 -11.32
C ILE A 171 -2.85 -1.31 -12.28
N TYR A 172 -2.97 -2.49 -11.70
CA TYR A 172 -3.17 -3.75 -12.40
C TYR A 172 -4.52 -4.36 -12.00
N GLY A 173 -5.44 -4.40 -12.95
CA GLY A 173 -6.78 -4.95 -12.75
C GLY A 173 -6.78 -6.46 -12.88
N LYS A 174 -7.31 -7.15 -11.86
CA LYS A 174 -7.46 -8.60 -11.81
C LYS A 174 -8.83 -9.03 -12.32
N LYS A 175 -8.97 -10.29 -12.71
CA LYS A 175 -10.27 -10.89 -13.04
C LYS A 175 -10.88 -11.61 -11.84
N SER A 176 -10.04 -12.23 -11.02
CA SER A 176 -10.44 -13.03 -9.86
C SER A 176 -9.51 -12.79 -8.68
N ARG A 177 -9.91 -13.25 -7.50
CA ARG A 177 -9.13 -13.13 -6.27
C ARG A 177 -7.94 -14.09 -6.28
N GLN A 178 -6.75 -13.59 -6.56
CA GLN A 178 -5.49 -14.35 -6.54
C GLN A 178 -4.29 -13.41 -6.47
N LEU A 179 -3.12 -13.91 -6.08
CA LEU A 179 -1.86 -13.22 -6.23
C LEU A 179 -1.31 -13.51 -7.63
N GLU A 180 -0.83 -12.48 -8.33
CA GLU A 180 -0.43 -12.60 -9.73
C GLU A 180 0.99 -12.08 -10.02
N LEU A 181 1.47 -11.09 -9.26
CA LEU A 181 2.73 -10.40 -9.57
C LEU A 181 3.96 -11.30 -9.57
N ALA A 182 3.97 -12.34 -8.74
CA ALA A 182 5.07 -13.34 -8.73
C ALA A 182 5.20 -14.11 -10.06
N ALA A 183 4.13 -14.18 -10.86
CA ALA A 183 4.08 -14.94 -12.12
C ALA A 183 3.94 -14.05 -13.36
N THR A 184 3.67 -12.76 -13.20
CA THR A 184 3.37 -11.85 -14.32
C THR A 184 4.16 -10.55 -14.20
N ASN A 185 4.27 -9.88 -15.34
CA ASN A 185 4.51 -8.45 -15.42
C ASN A 185 3.15 -7.72 -15.48
N PHE A 186 3.10 -6.40 -15.31
CA PHE A 186 1.90 -5.59 -15.52
C PHE A 186 1.32 -5.74 -16.93
N TYR A 187 2.14 -6.09 -17.91
CA TYR A 187 1.73 -6.39 -19.28
C TYR A 187 1.77 -7.90 -19.51
N THR A 188 0.64 -8.55 -19.24
CA THR A 188 0.51 -10.01 -19.36
C THR A 188 0.48 -10.49 -20.80
N THR A 189 0.96 -11.71 -21.04
CA THR A 189 0.91 -12.35 -22.35
C THR A 189 -0.53 -12.79 -22.68
N PRO A 190 -0.86 -13.02 -23.97
CA PRO A 190 -2.16 -13.59 -24.37
C PRO A 190 -2.49 -14.91 -23.66
N GLU A 191 -1.50 -15.77 -23.43
CA GLU A 191 -1.64 -17.03 -22.73
C GLU A 191 -2.03 -16.81 -21.25
N GLN A 192 -1.37 -15.86 -20.58
CA GLN A 192 -1.68 -15.47 -19.19
C GLN A 192 -3.10 -14.88 -19.11
N GLN A 193 -3.47 -13.98 -20.02
CA GLN A 193 -4.83 -13.41 -20.07
C GLN A 193 -5.89 -14.50 -20.30
N SER A 194 -5.61 -15.49 -21.17
CA SER A 194 -6.48 -16.64 -21.42
C SER A 194 -6.59 -17.56 -20.19
N ALA A 195 -5.52 -17.64 -19.38
CA ALA A 195 -5.51 -18.37 -18.12
C ALA A 195 -6.20 -17.61 -16.95
N GLY A 196 -6.74 -16.42 -17.20
CA GLY A 196 -7.49 -15.66 -16.21
C GLY A 196 -6.70 -14.59 -15.48
N TYR A 197 -5.45 -14.34 -15.83
CA TYR A 197 -4.66 -13.24 -15.29
C TYR A 197 -5.19 -11.88 -15.75
N GLY A 198 -4.96 -10.89 -14.91
CA GLY A 198 -5.25 -9.50 -15.21
C GLY A 198 -4.20 -8.84 -16.11
N ASN A 199 -4.19 -7.52 -16.12
CA ASN A 199 -3.18 -6.70 -16.79
C ASN A 199 -3.25 -5.23 -16.29
N ASP A 200 -2.28 -4.41 -16.76
CA ASP A 200 -2.36 -2.96 -16.66
C ASP A 200 -3.68 -2.44 -17.24
N VAL A 201 -4.32 -1.49 -16.56
CA VAL A 201 -5.64 -0.95 -16.93
C VAL A 201 -5.69 0.58 -16.97
N LEU A 202 -4.54 1.26 -16.81
CA LEU A 202 -4.50 2.71 -16.70
C LEU A 202 -3.29 3.32 -17.39
N TRP A 203 -3.52 4.28 -18.28
CA TRP A 203 -2.48 5.20 -18.77
C TRP A 203 -2.45 6.44 -17.89
N ALA A 204 -1.54 6.50 -16.93
CA ALA A 204 -1.40 7.67 -16.05
C ALA A 204 -0.81 8.91 -16.79
N GLY A 205 0.12 8.71 -17.71
CA GLY A 205 0.71 9.79 -18.53
C GLY A 205 1.26 10.94 -17.67
N ASN A 206 0.77 12.16 -17.96
CA ASN A 206 1.11 13.38 -17.22
C ASN A 206 0.09 13.73 -16.10
N SER A 207 -0.93 12.89 -15.91
CA SER A 207 -1.93 13.09 -14.87
C SER A 207 -1.39 12.70 -13.50
N ILE A 208 -2.24 12.86 -12.48
CA ILE A 208 -1.94 12.37 -11.13
C ILE A 208 -2.17 10.85 -10.96
N GLY A 209 -2.69 10.17 -11.99
CA GLY A 209 -2.97 8.74 -11.95
C GLY A 209 -3.99 8.35 -10.90
N CYS A 210 -3.73 7.27 -10.19
CA CYS A 210 -4.58 6.76 -9.12
C CYS A 210 -3.99 7.16 -7.76
N GLY A 211 -4.22 8.41 -7.32
CA GLY A 211 -3.83 8.84 -5.98
C GLY A 211 -2.33 9.10 -5.75
N SER A 212 -1.56 9.34 -6.80
CA SER A 212 -0.13 9.66 -6.63
C SER A 212 0.06 10.92 -5.81
N LEU A 213 1.08 10.91 -4.94
CA LEU A 213 1.49 12.11 -4.21
C LEU A 213 2.33 13.01 -5.11
N LYS A 214 2.01 14.29 -5.18
CA LYS A 214 2.76 15.31 -5.93
C LYS A 214 3.09 16.49 -5.03
N MET A 215 4.10 17.25 -5.43
CA MET A 215 4.30 18.59 -4.88
C MET A 215 3.18 19.51 -5.37
N TRP A 216 2.95 20.62 -4.65
CA TRP A 216 1.97 21.65 -5.00
C TRP A 216 2.63 23.03 -4.99
N ASP A 217 2.60 23.75 -6.12
CA ASP A 217 3.22 25.06 -6.27
C ASP A 217 2.30 26.24 -5.91
N GLY A 218 1.11 25.94 -5.43
CA GLY A 218 0.05 26.92 -5.17
C GLY A 218 -1.01 26.97 -6.25
N HIS A 219 -0.75 26.40 -7.44
CA HIS A 219 -1.61 26.44 -8.63
C HIS A 219 -1.82 25.08 -9.28
N ALA A 220 -0.77 24.25 -9.35
CA ALA A 220 -0.77 22.98 -10.07
C ALA A 220 0.07 21.90 -9.36
N PRO A 221 -0.19 20.61 -9.67
CA PRO A 221 0.68 19.50 -9.28
C PRO A 221 2.05 19.63 -9.96
N VAL A 222 3.12 19.45 -9.19
CA VAL A 222 4.51 19.47 -9.66
C VAL A 222 5.13 18.10 -9.41
N ASN A 223 5.77 17.54 -10.43
CA ASN A 223 6.52 16.30 -10.31
C ASN A 223 7.76 16.47 -9.43
N TRP A 224 8.28 15.38 -8.87
CA TRP A 224 9.45 15.31 -7.99
C TRP A 224 10.76 15.50 -8.76
N THR A 225 10.91 16.62 -9.47
CA THR A 225 12.07 16.90 -10.34
C THR A 225 13.26 17.49 -9.59
N ASP A 226 13.02 18.23 -8.49
CA ASP A 226 14.05 18.81 -7.64
C ASP A 226 14.15 18.04 -6.33
N VAL A 227 14.82 16.90 -6.37
CA VAL A 227 15.16 16.05 -5.21
C VAL A 227 16.64 15.68 -5.26
N ARG A 228 17.30 15.63 -4.10
CA ARG A 228 18.72 15.22 -4.04
C ARG A 228 18.88 13.74 -4.36
N SER A 229 18.10 12.89 -3.75
CA SER A 229 18.05 11.45 -4.03
C SER A 229 16.65 10.90 -3.77
N ARG A 230 16.36 9.78 -4.39
CA ARG A 230 15.14 8.99 -4.22
C ARG A 230 15.49 7.57 -3.87
N SER A 231 14.74 6.98 -2.95
CA SER A 231 14.83 5.56 -2.64
C SER A 231 13.48 4.89 -2.62
N GLN A 232 13.44 3.60 -2.95
CA GLN A 232 12.32 2.72 -2.69
C GLN A 232 12.80 1.49 -1.90
N ARG A 233 11.98 1.00 -0.98
CA ARG A 233 12.25 -0.16 -0.16
C ARG A 233 10.98 -0.96 0.09
N ILE A 234 11.08 -2.30 0.00
CA ILE A 234 10.06 -3.20 0.51
C ILE A 234 10.38 -3.42 1.99
N VAL A 235 9.54 -2.88 2.85
CA VAL A 235 9.68 -2.96 4.32
C VAL A 235 9.10 -4.25 4.84
N ALA A 236 7.93 -4.68 4.30
CA ALA A 236 7.28 -5.93 4.68
C ALA A 236 6.63 -6.58 3.47
N ASN A 237 6.61 -7.93 3.45
CA ASN A 237 6.04 -8.74 2.37
C ASN A 237 5.33 -9.97 2.93
N GLY A 238 4.05 -9.81 3.29
CA GLY A 238 3.14 -10.88 3.67
C GLY A 238 3.35 -11.50 5.06
N PRO A 239 2.47 -12.40 5.51
CA PRO A 239 1.32 -12.97 4.79
C PRO A 239 0.06 -12.12 4.77
N VAL A 240 -0.05 -11.07 5.60
CA VAL A 240 -1.29 -10.27 5.75
C VAL A 240 -1.14 -8.81 5.37
N ARG A 241 0.10 -8.32 5.22
CA ARG A 241 0.39 -6.93 4.86
C ARG A 241 1.65 -6.82 4.00
N THR A 242 1.62 -5.92 3.02
CA THR A 242 2.82 -5.39 2.36
C THR A 242 3.05 -3.94 2.79
N LEU A 243 4.32 -3.57 2.95
CA LEU A 243 4.75 -2.20 3.18
C LEU A 243 5.82 -1.81 2.16
N VAL A 244 5.55 -0.78 1.38
CA VAL A 244 6.50 -0.19 0.43
C VAL A 244 6.78 1.25 0.84
N GLU A 245 8.06 1.58 0.96
CA GLU A 245 8.53 2.91 1.36
C GLU A 245 9.17 3.63 0.20
N VAL A 246 8.85 4.91 0.04
CA VAL A 246 9.52 5.85 -0.87
C VAL A 246 10.05 7.02 -0.04
N ILE A 247 11.31 7.41 -0.24
CA ILE A 247 11.89 8.58 0.40
C ILE A 247 12.48 9.50 -0.66
N ASP A 248 11.99 10.74 -0.69
CA ASP A 248 12.57 11.83 -1.45
C ASP A 248 13.36 12.75 -0.53
N ARG A 249 14.67 12.82 -0.71
CA ARG A 249 15.56 13.64 0.10
C ARG A 249 15.72 15.02 -0.49
N SER A 250 15.59 16.03 0.38
CA SER A 250 15.79 17.44 0.02
C SER A 250 14.91 17.90 -1.15
N ALA A 251 13.65 17.47 -1.17
CA ALA A 251 12.69 17.85 -2.17
C ALA A 251 12.35 19.35 -2.08
N ARG A 252 12.17 19.98 -3.25
CA ARG A 252 11.73 21.38 -3.37
C ARG A 252 10.61 21.50 -4.39
N VAL A 253 9.67 22.38 -4.12
CA VAL A 253 8.62 22.75 -5.09
C VAL A 253 9.24 23.58 -6.23
N ASP A 254 10.14 24.49 -5.86
CA ASP A 254 10.90 25.37 -6.77
C ASP A 254 12.28 25.71 -6.20
N SER A 255 13.10 26.44 -6.97
CA SER A 255 14.46 26.81 -6.58
C SER A 255 14.53 27.74 -5.36
N THR A 256 13.43 28.40 -4.97
CA THR A 256 13.37 29.33 -3.82
C THR A 256 12.88 28.66 -2.55
N SER A 257 12.26 27.49 -2.66
CA SER A 257 11.68 26.73 -1.56
C SER A 257 12.75 26.11 -0.68
N SER A 258 12.54 26.13 0.63
CA SER A 258 13.39 25.38 1.57
C SER A 258 13.22 23.87 1.35
N PRO A 259 14.31 23.09 1.30
CA PRO A 259 14.23 21.65 1.07
C PRO A 259 13.52 20.94 2.23
N ILE A 260 12.84 19.84 1.89
CA ILE A 260 12.15 18.98 2.84
C ILE A 260 12.35 17.51 2.44
N ASP A 261 12.63 16.64 3.41
CA ASP A 261 12.57 15.22 3.15
C ASP A 261 11.12 14.74 3.29
N VAL A 262 10.70 13.90 2.36
CA VAL A 262 9.35 13.31 2.34
C VAL A 262 9.49 11.81 2.34
N ARG A 263 8.96 11.16 3.36
CA ARG A 263 8.83 9.70 3.47
C ARG A 263 7.38 9.34 3.22
N THR A 264 7.14 8.49 2.25
CA THR A 264 5.81 7.96 1.92
C THR A 264 5.81 6.45 2.13
N LEU A 265 4.89 5.95 2.95
CA LEU A 265 4.72 4.53 3.23
C LEU A 265 3.37 4.06 2.67
N TYR A 266 3.41 3.09 1.78
CA TYR A 266 2.25 2.45 1.17
C TYR A 266 1.98 1.13 1.88
N SER A 267 0.79 0.99 2.47
CA SER A 267 0.37 -0.20 3.20
C SER A 267 -0.82 -0.84 2.51
N GLN A 268 -0.67 -2.09 2.07
CA GLN A 268 -1.78 -2.87 1.54
C GLN A 268 -1.99 -4.12 2.38
N TYR A 269 -3.26 -4.45 2.65
CA TYR A 269 -3.65 -5.52 3.55
C TYR A 269 -4.40 -6.63 2.82
N ALA A 270 -4.30 -7.85 3.34
CA ALA A 270 -5.08 -8.99 2.90
C ALA A 270 -6.59 -8.69 2.98
N GLY A 271 -7.33 -8.99 1.90
CA GLY A 271 -8.76 -8.70 1.80
C GLY A 271 -9.10 -7.25 1.48
N HIS A 272 -8.10 -6.39 1.30
CA HIS A 272 -8.29 -4.98 0.98
C HIS A 272 -8.01 -4.69 -0.50
N ARG A 273 -8.87 -3.85 -1.06
CA ARG A 273 -8.69 -3.24 -2.38
C ARG A 273 -7.84 -1.97 -2.27
N ASP A 274 -7.98 -1.28 -1.17
CA ASP A 274 -7.34 0.01 -0.92
C ASP A 274 -5.93 -0.12 -0.37
N VAL A 275 -5.18 0.95 -0.56
CA VAL A 275 -3.84 1.19 -0.03
C VAL A 275 -3.91 2.41 0.88
N ARG A 276 -3.41 2.29 2.09
CA ARG A 276 -3.15 3.44 2.96
C ARG A 276 -1.80 4.05 2.59
N VAL A 277 -1.76 5.36 2.46
CA VAL A 277 -0.57 6.16 2.14
C VAL A 277 -0.28 7.07 3.33
N ASP A 278 0.76 6.76 4.09
CA ASP A 278 1.23 7.56 5.22
C ASP A 278 2.42 8.43 4.79
N ILE A 279 2.34 9.74 5.07
CA ILE A 279 3.35 10.72 4.70
C ILE A 279 3.98 11.27 5.97
N THR A 280 5.30 11.24 6.05
CA THR A 280 6.07 11.88 7.12
C THR A 280 7.06 12.87 6.51
N LEU A 281 7.00 14.10 6.98
CA LEU A 281 7.86 15.20 6.56
C LEU A 281 8.98 15.42 7.58
N SER A 282 10.17 15.80 7.12
CA SER A 282 11.30 16.08 8.02
C SER A 282 11.09 17.31 8.93
N ARG A 283 10.12 18.16 8.59
CA ARG A 283 9.70 19.33 9.39
C ARG A 283 8.22 19.64 9.14
N PRO A 284 7.56 20.35 10.07
CA PRO A 284 6.21 20.85 9.82
C PRO A 284 6.18 21.81 8.62
N ILE A 285 5.11 21.73 7.84
CA ILE A 285 4.87 22.67 6.73
C ILE A 285 4.29 24.00 7.25
N THR A 286 4.58 25.07 6.55
CA THR A 286 4.02 26.41 6.82
C THR A 286 2.90 26.79 5.87
N THR A 287 2.93 26.23 4.66
CA THR A 287 1.92 26.37 3.61
C THR A 287 1.69 25.02 2.96
N PRO A 288 0.54 24.77 2.32
CA PRO A 288 0.32 23.55 1.55
C PRO A 288 1.35 23.41 0.42
N ILE A 289 2.08 22.30 0.39
CA ILE A 289 3.11 21.99 -0.60
C ILE A 289 2.94 20.63 -1.25
N LEU A 290 1.85 19.92 -0.93
CA LEU A 290 1.54 18.59 -1.43
C LEU A 290 0.12 18.56 -1.99
N CYS A 291 -0.11 17.67 -2.95
CA CYS A 291 -1.45 17.34 -3.41
C CYS A 291 -1.52 15.87 -3.83
N THR A 292 -2.74 15.38 -3.88
CA THR A 292 -3.10 14.08 -4.46
C THR A 292 -4.43 14.21 -5.19
N GLY A 293 -4.90 13.15 -5.84
CA GLY A 293 -6.14 13.19 -6.60
C GLY A 293 -6.34 11.95 -7.42
N VAL A 294 -7.31 11.99 -8.32
CA VAL A 294 -7.53 10.98 -9.34
C VAL A 294 -7.59 11.63 -10.71
N GLN A 295 -7.05 10.93 -11.72
CA GLN A 295 -7.12 11.43 -13.09
C GLN A 295 -8.55 11.40 -13.65
N LYS A 296 -8.83 12.27 -14.59
CA LYS A 296 -9.97 12.23 -15.50
C LYS A 296 -9.66 11.25 -16.63
N ILE A 297 -10.08 9.99 -16.46
CA ILE A 297 -9.71 8.89 -17.35
C ILE A 297 -10.27 9.15 -18.75
N GLY A 298 -9.41 9.04 -19.78
CA GLY A 298 -9.84 9.30 -21.16
C GLY A 298 -10.18 10.76 -21.45
N SER A 299 -9.63 11.72 -20.70
CA SER A 299 -9.91 13.16 -20.85
C SER A 299 -9.21 13.79 -22.06
N SER A 300 -8.18 13.16 -22.62
CA SER A 300 -7.54 13.66 -23.85
C SER A 300 -8.47 13.50 -25.08
N ALA A 301 -8.32 14.37 -26.06
CA ALA A 301 -9.11 14.28 -27.29
C ALA A 301 -8.91 12.93 -28.01
N GLU A 302 -7.71 12.38 -27.96
CA GLU A 302 -7.39 11.08 -28.52
C GLU A 302 -8.10 9.95 -27.76
N ALA A 303 -8.02 9.94 -26.42
CA ALA A 303 -8.72 8.95 -25.61
C ALA A 303 -10.23 9.04 -25.78
N PHE A 304 -10.80 10.24 -25.84
CA PHE A 304 -12.22 10.45 -26.10
C PHE A 304 -12.66 9.85 -27.45
N ALA A 305 -11.90 10.07 -28.52
CA ALA A 305 -12.18 9.51 -29.84
C ALA A 305 -12.08 7.98 -29.83
N GLN A 306 -11.09 7.42 -29.11
CA GLN A 306 -10.88 5.96 -29.02
C GLN A 306 -11.93 5.25 -28.15
N ASN A 307 -12.46 5.93 -27.14
CA ASN A 307 -13.52 5.41 -26.27
C ASN A 307 -14.93 5.55 -26.89
N GLY A 308 -15.04 5.78 -28.18
CA GLY A 308 -16.35 5.95 -28.85
C GLY A 308 -17.13 7.17 -28.37
N GLY A 309 -16.46 8.21 -27.87
CA GLY A 309 -17.08 9.42 -27.35
C GLY A 309 -17.58 9.30 -25.89
N VAL A 310 -17.19 8.29 -25.14
CA VAL A 310 -17.51 8.18 -23.71
C VAL A 310 -16.66 9.17 -22.92
N LYS A 311 -17.31 10.11 -22.26
CA LYS A 311 -16.63 11.07 -21.37
C LYS A 311 -16.26 10.39 -20.06
N SER A 312 -15.11 10.78 -19.51
CA SER A 312 -14.79 10.52 -18.12
C SER A 312 -15.85 11.15 -17.20
N GLU A 313 -16.32 10.37 -16.24
CA GLU A 313 -17.17 10.85 -15.16
C GLU A 313 -16.35 10.94 -13.88
N GLY A 314 -16.64 11.93 -13.03
CA GLY A 314 -15.95 12.04 -11.76
C GLY A 314 -16.23 13.33 -11.02
N PHE A 315 -15.67 13.41 -9.81
CA PHE A 315 -15.84 14.55 -8.90
C PHE A 315 -14.73 14.63 -7.86
N VAL A 316 -14.64 15.80 -7.23
CA VAL A 316 -13.94 16.00 -5.96
C VAL A 316 -14.88 16.70 -4.98
N LYS A 317 -14.97 16.17 -3.75
CA LYS A 317 -15.83 16.70 -2.68
C LYS A 317 -14.99 17.31 -1.56
N GLN A 318 -15.52 18.32 -0.88
CA GLN A 318 -14.86 18.98 0.26
C GLN A 318 -14.61 18.04 1.46
N ASN A 319 -15.37 16.95 1.56
CA ASN A 319 -15.19 15.91 2.58
C ASN A 319 -14.05 14.92 2.28
N GLY A 320 -13.20 15.23 1.31
CA GLY A 320 -11.99 14.46 1.01
C GLY A 320 -12.18 13.24 0.11
N LEU A 321 -13.34 13.06 -0.51
CA LEU A 321 -13.54 12.06 -1.55
C LEU A 321 -13.29 12.66 -2.92
N ALA A 322 -12.36 12.09 -3.68
CA ALA A 322 -12.29 12.28 -5.12
C ALA A 322 -12.46 10.92 -5.81
N ALA A 323 -13.24 10.87 -6.88
CA ALA A 323 -13.47 9.64 -7.62
C ALA A 323 -13.66 9.94 -9.11
N SER A 324 -13.27 8.99 -9.95
CA SER A 324 -13.49 9.01 -11.39
C SER A 324 -13.82 7.61 -11.92
N TRP A 325 -14.46 7.58 -13.08
CA TRP A 325 -14.77 6.38 -13.85
C TRP A 325 -14.58 6.67 -15.32
N GLY A 326 -13.95 5.77 -16.05
CA GLY A 326 -13.73 5.90 -17.48
C GLY A 326 -12.96 4.71 -18.03
N SER A 327 -12.61 4.75 -19.31
CA SER A 327 -11.71 3.76 -19.90
C SER A 327 -10.68 4.43 -20.78
N ASP A 328 -9.49 3.86 -20.84
CA ASP A 328 -8.40 4.28 -21.70
C ASP A 328 -7.53 3.08 -22.06
N TYR A 329 -6.67 3.24 -23.05
CA TYR A 329 -5.67 2.24 -23.37
C TYR A 329 -4.52 2.31 -22.37
N PRO A 330 -4.17 1.22 -21.67
CA PRO A 330 -3.05 1.24 -20.74
C PRO A 330 -1.69 1.37 -21.44
N GLU A 331 -1.59 0.93 -22.71
CA GLU A 331 -0.37 0.97 -23.51
C GLU A 331 -0.70 1.33 -24.96
N MET A 332 -0.42 2.56 -25.34
CA MET A 332 -0.75 3.11 -26.66
C MET A 332 -0.03 2.39 -27.82
N GLY A 333 1.13 1.81 -27.56
CA GLY A 333 1.90 1.04 -28.56
C GLY A 333 1.40 -0.40 -28.76
N LYS A 334 0.47 -0.89 -27.93
CA LYS A 334 -0.01 -2.28 -27.92
C LYS A 334 -1.53 -2.39 -27.79
N LYS A 335 -2.28 -1.53 -28.45
CA LYS A 335 -3.74 -1.41 -28.35
C LYS A 335 -4.50 -2.72 -28.63
N GLU A 336 -4.00 -3.55 -29.51
CA GLU A 336 -4.62 -4.84 -29.84
C GLU A 336 -4.48 -5.88 -28.72
N LEU A 337 -3.38 -5.81 -27.96
CA LEU A 337 -3.11 -6.71 -26.84
C LEU A 337 -3.79 -6.25 -25.55
N PHE A 338 -3.93 -4.96 -25.37
CA PHE A 338 -4.49 -4.32 -24.17
C PHE A 338 -5.62 -3.38 -24.57
N PRO A 339 -6.82 -3.90 -24.86
CA PRO A 339 -7.98 -3.07 -25.17
C PRO A 339 -8.36 -2.20 -23.97
N PRO A 340 -9.04 -1.06 -24.20
CA PRO A 340 -9.49 -0.22 -23.11
C PRO A 340 -10.48 -0.95 -22.22
N GLU A 341 -10.33 -0.75 -20.92
CA GLU A 341 -11.20 -1.33 -19.92
C GLU A 341 -11.74 -0.25 -19.00
N PRO A 342 -13.06 -0.23 -18.70
CA PRO A 342 -13.59 0.70 -17.72
C PRO A 342 -12.98 0.43 -16.34
N VAL A 343 -12.50 1.49 -15.72
CA VAL A 343 -11.89 1.46 -14.40
C VAL A 343 -12.39 2.64 -13.56
N GLY A 344 -12.62 2.39 -12.28
CA GLY A 344 -12.92 3.40 -11.30
C GLY A 344 -11.70 3.68 -10.43
N LEU A 345 -11.41 4.96 -10.20
CA LEU A 345 -10.37 5.43 -9.28
C LEU A 345 -11.02 6.18 -8.14
N ALA A 346 -10.52 6.03 -6.92
CA ALA A 346 -10.96 6.86 -5.79
C ALA A 346 -9.84 7.08 -4.77
N ILE A 347 -9.90 8.24 -4.11
CA ILE A 347 -9.10 8.55 -2.92
C ILE A 347 -10.00 9.06 -1.81
N ARG A 348 -9.59 8.81 -0.57
CA ARG A 348 -10.20 9.35 0.63
C ARG A 348 -9.13 10.00 1.51
N VAL A 349 -9.28 11.32 1.70
CA VAL A 349 -8.40 12.13 2.55
C VAL A 349 -9.20 12.57 3.79
N PRO A 350 -8.71 12.35 5.02
CA PRO A 350 -9.32 12.94 6.21
C PRO A 350 -9.42 14.47 6.12
N GLU A 351 -10.57 15.03 6.47
CA GLU A 351 -10.84 16.48 6.35
C GLU A 351 -9.80 17.36 7.10
N THR A 352 -9.20 16.81 8.15
CA THR A 352 -8.15 17.48 8.92
C THR A 352 -6.92 17.81 8.11
N TYR A 353 -6.66 17.08 7.01
CA TYR A 353 -5.49 17.27 6.14
C TYR A 353 -5.78 18.09 4.89
N ILE A 354 -7.05 18.40 4.62
CA ILE A 354 -7.45 19.11 3.40
C ILE A 354 -7.22 20.60 3.57
N ALA A 355 -6.39 21.16 2.70
CA ALA A 355 -6.24 22.62 2.57
C ALA A 355 -7.29 23.19 1.60
N SER A 356 -7.46 22.55 0.44
CA SER A 356 -8.48 22.89 -0.57
C SER A 356 -8.73 21.73 -1.52
N THR A 357 -9.78 21.85 -2.33
CA THR A 357 -10.07 20.95 -3.45
C THR A 357 -10.16 21.77 -4.73
N THR A 358 -9.68 21.21 -5.85
CA THR A 358 -9.71 21.87 -7.16
C THR A 358 -9.73 20.84 -8.28
N THR A 359 -9.80 21.30 -9.52
CA THR A 359 -9.66 20.47 -10.72
C THR A 359 -8.80 21.19 -11.74
N ASP A 360 -8.06 20.45 -12.52
CA ASP A 360 -7.42 20.90 -13.74
C ASP A 360 -7.96 20.10 -14.95
N ASP A 361 -7.36 20.24 -16.11
CA ASP A 361 -7.80 19.55 -17.33
C ASP A 361 -7.69 18.02 -17.22
N LEU A 362 -6.76 17.51 -16.43
CA LEU A 362 -6.43 16.09 -16.29
C LEU A 362 -6.91 15.44 -14.99
N ASN A 363 -7.23 16.23 -13.96
CA ASN A 363 -7.33 15.69 -12.60
C ASN A 363 -8.47 16.28 -11.78
N TYR A 364 -8.97 15.48 -10.82
CA TYR A 364 -9.70 15.90 -9.63
C TYR A 364 -8.72 15.92 -8.46
N LEU A 365 -8.47 17.06 -7.84
CA LEU A 365 -7.35 17.29 -6.93
C LEU A 365 -7.77 17.64 -5.51
N ILE A 366 -7.02 17.15 -4.54
CA ILE A 366 -7.07 17.55 -3.13
C ILE A 366 -5.68 18.06 -2.74
N VAL A 367 -5.62 19.34 -2.37
CA VAL A 367 -4.42 19.96 -1.84
C VAL A 367 -4.29 19.59 -0.37
N LEU A 368 -3.12 19.08 0.01
CA LEU A 368 -2.84 18.49 1.32
C LEU A 368 -2.01 19.40 2.20
N GLY A 369 -2.31 19.32 3.48
CA GLY A 369 -1.48 19.88 4.53
C GLY A 369 -1.90 21.28 4.96
N LYS A 370 -2.08 21.43 6.27
CA LYS A 370 -2.32 22.70 6.94
C LYS A 370 -1.05 23.11 7.70
N PRO A 371 -0.85 24.42 7.97
CA PRO A 371 0.29 24.86 8.75
C PRO A 371 0.47 24.09 10.06
N GLY A 372 1.69 23.67 10.35
CA GLY A 372 2.05 22.89 11.52
C GLY A 372 1.96 21.37 11.35
N GLN A 373 1.40 20.86 10.26
CA GLN A 373 1.34 19.41 10.01
C GLN A 373 2.69 18.87 9.52
N GLN A 374 3.06 17.72 10.04
CA GLN A 374 4.26 16.96 9.68
C GLN A 374 3.95 15.52 9.31
N GLN A 375 2.78 15.02 9.70
CA GLN A 375 2.27 13.71 9.39
C GLN A 375 0.88 13.84 8.78
N LEU A 376 0.67 13.16 7.65
CA LEU A 376 -0.60 13.12 6.94
C LEU A 376 -0.83 11.69 6.45
N HIS A 377 -2.08 11.35 6.16
CA HIS A 377 -2.38 10.12 5.45
C HIS A 377 -3.63 10.27 4.57
N TYR A 378 -3.73 9.39 3.60
CA TYR A 378 -4.92 9.20 2.79
C TYR A 378 -5.00 7.75 2.32
N HIS A 379 -6.11 7.40 1.69
CA HIS A 379 -6.31 6.08 1.11
C HIS A 379 -6.59 6.20 -0.38
N VAL A 380 -6.13 5.19 -1.11
CA VAL A 380 -6.27 5.06 -2.56
C VAL A 380 -6.94 3.73 -2.86
N MET A 381 -7.89 3.70 -3.79
CA MET A 381 -8.42 2.45 -4.31
C MET A 381 -8.78 2.57 -5.78
N PHE A 382 -8.87 1.43 -6.44
CA PHE A 382 -9.43 1.30 -7.77
C PHE A 382 -10.29 0.03 -7.89
N GLY A 383 -11.06 -0.04 -8.97
CA GLY A 383 -11.79 -1.23 -9.38
C GLY A 383 -11.87 -1.31 -10.89
N ALA A 384 -11.61 -2.48 -11.46
CA ALA A 384 -11.67 -2.72 -12.90
C ALA A 384 -12.98 -3.46 -13.25
N ALA A 385 -13.61 -3.07 -14.37
CA ALA A 385 -14.91 -3.63 -14.74
C ALA A 385 -14.88 -5.14 -15.05
N LYS A 386 -13.70 -5.70 -15.36
CA LYS A 386 -13.53 -7.14 -15.61
C LYS A 386 -13.51 -8.01 -14.36
N GLU A 387 -13.41 -7.40 -13.18
CA GLU A 387 -13.42 -8.14 -11.92
C GLU A 387 -14.76 -8.86 -11.72
N THR A 388 -14.72 -10.16 -11.38
CA THR A 388 -15.93 -10.96 -11.18
C THR A 388 -16.85 -10.40 -10.09
N GLU A 389 -16.27 -9.83 -9.02
CA GLU A 389 -17.00 -9.25 -7.88
C GLU A 389 -16.76 -7.73 -7.80
N GLY A 390 -16.51 -7.08 -8.93
CA GLY A 390 -16.22 -5.66 -9.03
C GLY A 390 -17.44 -4.78 -9.30
N CYS A 391 -17.17 -3.49 -9.54
CA CYS A 391 -18.15 -2.56 -10.08
C CYS A 391 -18.03 -2.54 -11.61
N HIS A 392 -19.16 -2.66 -12.31
CA HIS A 392 -19.16 -2.81 -13.75
C HIS A 392 -19.60 -1.54 -14.51
N ASN A 393 -19.99 -0.51 -13.77
CA ASN A 393 -20.38 0.80 -14.33
C ASN A 393 -20.14 1.95 -13.33
N ALA A 394 -20.19 3.18 -13.82
CA ALA A 394 -19.96 4.40 -13.05
C ALA A 394 -20.88 4.51 -11.82
N THR A 395 -22.18 4.17 -11.97
CA THR A 395 -23.15 4.27 -10.88
C THR A 395 -22.80 3.35 -9.72
N GLU A 396 -22.42 2.12 -10.01
CA GLU A 396 -21.97 1.16 -8.98
C GLU A 396 -20.67 1.63 -8.33
N TRP A 397 -19.70 2.09 -9.13
CA TRP A 397 -18.43 2.57 -8.62
C TRP A 397 -18.58 3.77 -7.69
N PHE A 398 -19.34 4.79 -8.11
CA PHE A 398 -19.50 5.99 -7.27
C PHE A 398 -20.28 5.69 -5.99
N ARG A 399 -21.27 4.80 -6.03
CA ARG A 399 -21.96 4.34 -4.82
C ARG A 399 -21.01 3.61 -3.87
N TYR A 400 -20.16 2.74 -4.41
CA TYR A 400 -19.15 2.04 -3.62
C TYR A 400 -18.16 3.03 -3.01
N ALA A 401 -17.59 3.96 -3.79
CA ALA A 401 -16.65 4.97 -3.31
C ALA A 401 -17.25 5.91 -2.26
N GLU A 402 -18.52 6.29 -2.41
CA GLU A 402 -19.24 7.11 -1.41
C GLU A 402 -19.48 6.36 -0.10
N SER A 403 -19.76 5.07 -0.17
CA SER A 403 -19.96 4.23 1.01
C SER A 403 -18.65 3.77 1.65
N TRP A 404 -17.52 3.88 0.95
CA TRP A 404 -16.23 3.44 1.47
C TRP A 404 -15.76 4.27 2.65
N ASP A 405 -15.51 3.59 3.77
CA ASP A 405 -15.02 4.17 5.02
C ASP A 405 -13.72 3.43 5.44
N PRO A 406 -12.54 3.99 5.11
CA PRO A 406 -11.26 3.40 5.49
C PRO A 406 -10.83 3.71 6.93
N SER A 407 -11.72 4.28 7.76
CA SER A 407 -11.39 4.63 9.15
C SER A 407 -10.89 3.42 9.94
N ASP A 408 -9.89 3.64 10.76
CA ASP A 408 -9.28 2.63 11.60
C ASP A 408 -10.25 2.12 12.68
N VAL A 409 -10.03 0.89 13.13
CA VAL A 409 -10.69 0.32 14.31
C VAL A 409 -10.02 0.83 15.59
N THR A 410 -10.76 0.85 16.70
CA THR A 410 -10.17 1.14 18.01
C THR A 410 -9.60 -0.13 18.63
N ILE A 411 -8.32 -0.11 19.01
CA ILE A 411 -7.59 -1.24 19.58
C ILE A 411 -7.24 -0.91 21.05
N ARG A 412 -7.44 -1.89 21.94
CA ARG A 412 -7.04 -1.82 23.35
C ARG A 412 -6.41 -3.13 23.78
N TYR A 413 -5.26 -3.09 24.46
CA TYR A 413 -4.53 -4.26 24.97
C TYR A 413 -3.75 -3.96 26.26
#